data_1703d59f07fa7b4ef2449af5cfe74b23
#
_entry.id   1703d59f07fa7b4ef2449af5cfe74b23
#
_cell.length_a   1.000
_cell.length_b   1.000
_cell.length_c   1.000
_cell.angle_alpha   90.00
_cell.angle_beta   90.00
_cell.angle_gamma   90.00
#
_symmetry.space_group_name_H-M   'P 1'
#
loop_
_entity.id
_entity.type
_entity.pdbx_description
1 polymer ?
#
loop_
_entity_poly.entity_id
_entity_poly.type
_entity_poly.pdbx_seq_one_letter_code
_entity_poly.pdbx_strand_id
1 'polypeptide(L)'
;MTGFTTKAIHTTDRDNPYGSILPPIYTTTTYAQPCDGTEGPYDYQRGGNPTRAALETTLATLEGAKHAFAYPSGMGATAAALGILKEGETLLLGMPSYGGTYRFATIELPARGVKTRFIGDFTALTDEDFADNVTMVFLESPSNPLLRVSDIAAIAEIAHRNGAIVVVDN
;
A
#
# COMPACT_ATOMS: atom_id res chain seq x y z
N MET A 1 11.11 23.24 7.48
CA MET A 1 10.77 21.85 7.07
C MET A 1 12.00 20.98 7.29
N THR A 2 11.89 19.91 8.04
CA THR A 2 12.97 18.93 8.26
C THR A 2 13.21 18.10 6.99
N GLY A 3 14.49 17.87 6.63
CA GLY A 3 14.84 17.06 5.46
C GLY A 3 14.48 15.58 5.63
N PHE A 4 14.50 14.81 4.52
CA PHE A 4 14.17 13.37 4.49
C PHE A 4 14.95 12.57 5.56
N THR A 5 16.29 12.74 5.63
CA THR A 5 17.15 12.05 6.60
C THR A 5 16.75 12.33 8.06
N THR A 6 16.40 13.60 8.37
CA THR A 6 15.94 13.96 9.70
C THR A 6 14.61 13.28 10.04
N LYS A 7 13.68 13.24 9.08
CA LYS A 7 12.41 12.52 9.25
C LYS A 7 12.63 11.03 9.46
N ALA A 8 13.48 10.39 8.68
CA ALA A 8 13.78 8.96 8.81
C ALA A 8 14.27 8.56 10.22
N ILE A 9 14.97 9.47 10.89
CA ILE A 9 15.54 9.22 12.22
C ILE A 9 14.59 9.65 13.35
N HIS A 10 13.74 10.67 13.13
CA HIS A 10 13.03 11.38 14.19
C HIS A 10 11.50 11.46 13.99
N THR A 11 10.91 10.56 13.24
CA THR A 11 9.45 10.56 12.99
C THR A 11 8.61 9.90 14.06
N THR A 12 9.22 9.08 14.93
CA THR A 12 8.49 8.36 15.95
C THR A 12 8.33 9.19 17.21
N ASP A 13 7.19 9.01 17.86
CA ASP A 13 6.88 9.63 19.14
C ASP A 13 7.93 9.25 20.19
N ARG A 14 8.46 10.26 20.88
CA ARG A 14 9.43 10.10 21.96
C ARG A 14 8.76 9.94 23.32
N ASP A 15 7.44 9.97 23.38
CA ASP A 15 6.66 9.82 24.60
C ASP A 15 6.65 8.35 25.07
N ASN A 16 7.83 7.88 25.46
CA ASN A 16 7.95 6.62 26.15
C ASN A 16 8.44 6.85 27.58
N PRO A 17 8.06 6.01 28.54
CA PRO A 17 8.31 6.26 29.97
C PRO A 17 9.79 6.29 30.36
N TYR A 18 10.67 5.85 29.47
CA TYR A 18 12.12 5.76 29.72
C TYR A 18 12.94 6.77 28.93
N GLY A 19 12.29 7.64 28.11
CA GLY A 19 12.98 8.65 27.30
C GLY A 19 13.93 8.07 26.26
N SER A 20 13.69 6.85 25.75
CA SER A 20 14.53 6.26 24.71
C SER A 20 14.44 7.05 23.40
N ILE A 21 15.58 7.19 22.73
CA ILE A 21 15.68 7.93 21.46
C ILE A 21 15.01 7.17 20.30
N LEU A 22 15.06 5.83 20.36
CA LEU A 22 14.41 4.95 19.40
C LEU A 22 13.15 4.33 20.03
N PRO A 23 12.11 4.04 19.23
CA PRO A 23 10.92 3.37 19.73
C PRO A 23 11.31 1.98 20.28
N PRO A 24 10.83 1.60 21.47
CA PRO A 24 11.04 0.25 22.00
C PRO A 24 10.43 -0.83 21.13
N ILE A 25 11.01 -2.04 21.16
CA ILE A 25 10.43 -3.22 20.53
C ILE A 25 9.50 -3.91 21.54
N TYR A 26 8.20 -3.92 21.25
CA TYR A 26 7.17 -4.58 22.05
C TYR A 26 6.93 -5.99 21.53
N THR A 27 7.31 -7.00 22.30
CA THR A 27 7.18 -8.42 21.93
C THR A 27 5.96 -9.09 22.59
N THR A 28 5.22 -8.34 23.41
CA THR A 28 4.03 -8.87 24.09
C THR A 28 2.91 -9.23 23.11
N THR A 29 2.15 -10.26 23.45
CA THR A 29 0.99 -10.70 22.67
C THR A 29 -0.27 -9.94 23.07
N THR A 30 -0.47 -9.69 24.37
CA THR A 30 -1.67 -9.05 24.94
C THR A 30 -1.27 -7.85 25.79
N TYR A 31 -2.21 -6.93 25.93
CA TYR A 31 -2.04 -5.69 26.70
C TYR A 31 -3.06 -5.66 27.84
N ALA A 32 -2.65 -5.16 29.02
CA ALA A 32 -3.57 -4.96 30.12
C ALA A 32 -4.59 -3.88 29.77
N GLN A 33 -5.86 -4.15 30.04
CA GLN A 33 -6.93 -3.20 29.83
C GLN A 33 -7.23 -2.43 31.12
N PRO A 34 -7.69 -1.17 31.03
CA PRO A 34 -8.16 -0.41 32.19
C PRO A 34 -9.32 -1.13 32.89
N CYS A 35 -9.34 -1.07 34.22
CA CYS A 35 -10.40 -1.73 35.02
C CYS A 35 -11.72 -0.96 35.03
N ASP A 36 -11.77 0.23 34.47
CA ASP A 36 -12.96 1.10 34.43
C ASP A 36 -13.89 0.83 33.23
N GLY A 37 -13.56 -0.18 32.42
CA GLY A 37 -14.33 -0.56 31.23
C GLY A 37 -14.05 0.29 29.98
N THR A 38 -13.06 1.18 30.03
CA THR A 38 -12.57 1.87 28.83
C THR A 38 -11.60 0.97 28.06
N GLU A 39 -11.52 1.18 26.74
CA GLU A 39 -10.56 0.47 25.91
C GLU A 39 -9.17 1.14 26.00
N GLY A 40 -8.12 0.35 26.19
CA GLY A 40 -6.75 0.79 26.05
C GLY A 40 -6.36 1.00 24.58
N PRO A 41 -5.24 1.66 24.28
CA PRO A 41 -4.80 1.90 22.91
C PRO A 41 -4.45 0.61 22.14
N TYR A 42 -4.16 -0.46 22.85
CA TYR A 42 -3.87 -1.78 22.31
C TYR A 42 -4.49 -2.85 23.21
N ASP A 43 -4.96 -3.94 22.61
CA ASP A 43 -5.50 -5.13 23.30
C ASP A 43 -4.68 -6.39 22.97
N TYR A 44 -4.45 -6.62 21.69
CA TYR A 44 -3.79 -7.80 21.16
C TYR A 44 -2.92 -7.44 19.93
N GLN A 45 -1.67 -7.97 19.89
CA GLN A 45 -0.67 -7.55 18.89
C GLN A 45 -1.08 -7.77 17.42
N ARG A 46 -1.97 -8.73 17.13
CA ARG A 46 -2.48 -8.92 15.76
C ARG A 46 -3.33 -7.73 15.32
N GLY A 47 -4.17 -7.20 16.19
CA GLY A 47 -4.97 -6.00 15.97
C GLY A 47 -4.13 -4.73 15.94
N GLY A 48 -3.26 -4.54 16.95
CA GLY A 48 -2.39 -3.38 17.09
C GLY A 48 -1.13 -3.67 17.88
N ASN A 49 -0.01 -3.04 17.50
CA ASN A 49 1.27 -3.15 18.22
C ASN A 49 2.03 -1.83 18.09
N PRO A 50 2.58 -1.27 19.21
CA PRO A 50 3.29 0.02 19.18
C PRO A 50 4.49 0.03 18.24
N THR A 51 5.24 -1.08 18.12
CA THR A 51 6.39 -1.17 17.22
C THR A 51 5.96 -1.09 15.76
N ARG A 52 4.89 -1.80 15.38
CA ARG A 52 4.32 -1.73 14.04
C ARG A 52 3.77 -0.33 13.75
N ALA A 53 3.05 0.26 14.69
CA ALA A 53 2.52 1.62 14.55
C ALA A 53 3.63 2.67 14.36
N ALA A 54 4.76 2.53 15.06
CA ALA A 54 5.93 3.39 14.87
C ALA A 54 6.50 3.27 13.46
N LEU A 55 6.62 2.04 12.90
CA LEU A 55 7.06 1.81 11.53
C LEU A 55 6.08 2.44 10.52
N GLU A 56 4.79 2.19 10.66
CA GLU A 56 3.74 2.71 9.78
C GLU A 56 3.71 4.24 9.79
N THR A 57 3.84 4.87 10.97
CA THR A 57 3.92 6.33 11.10
C THR A 57 5.16 6.90 10.39
N THR A 58 6.30 6.23 10.54
CA THR A 58 7.54 6.65 9.88
C THR A 58 7.40 6.57 8.37
N LEU A 59 6.94 5.45 7.84
CA LEU A 59 6.75 5.25 6.40
C LEU A 59 5.74 6.25 5.82
N ALA A 60 4.58 6.44 6.44
CA ALA A 60 3.61 7.44 6.02
C ALA A 60 4.21 8.85 5.95
N THR A 61 5.03 9.22 6.95
CA THR A 61 5.70 10.53 6.97
C THR A 61 6.74 10.69 5.86
N LEU A 62 7.51 9.64 5.56
CA LEU A 62 8.54 9.65 4.52
C LEU A 62 7.92 9.72 3.12
N GLU A 63 6.85 9.00 2.90
CA GLU A 63 6.11 8.97 1.63
C GLU A 63 5.16 10.19 1.46
N GLY A 64 5.00 11.03 2.50
CA GLY A 64 4.03 12.12 2.47
C GLY A 64 2.57 11.64 2.43
N ALA A 65 2.34 10.40 2.85
CA ALA A 65 1.03 9.76 2.88
C ALA A 65 0.28 10.04 4.19
N LYS A 66 -1.04 9.87 4.17
CA LYS A 66 -1.86 9.95 5.39
C LYS A 66 -1.74 8.70 6.26
N HIS A 67 -1.56 7.55 5.63
CA HIS A 67 -1.50 6.25 6.30
C HIS A 67 -0.46 5.35 5.64
N ALA A 68 0.09 4.43 6.42
CA ALA A 68 0.86 3.29 5.94
C ALA A 68 0.38 2.03 6.68
N PHE A 69 0.47 0.88 6.02
CA PHE A 69 0.10 -0.42 6.58
C PHE A 69 1.21 -1.41 6.32
N ALA A 70 1.79 -1.96 7.37
CA ALA A 70 2.85 -2.94 7.28
C ALA A 70 2.29 -4.37 7.14
N TYR A 71 2.76 -5.08 6.14
CA TYR A 71 2.42 -6.49 5.87
C TYR A 71 3.65 -7.38 5.99
N PRO A 72 3.51 -8.67 6.31
CA PRO A 72 4.64 -9.58 6.46
C PRO A 72 5.24 -10.02 5.11
N SER A 73 4.64 -9.62 3.99
CA SER A 73 5.14 -9.90 2.64
C SER A 73 4.60 -8.89 1.63
N GLY A 74 5.34 -8.70 0.51
CA GLY A 74 4.88 -7.89 -0.61
C GLY A 74 3.55 -8.40 -1.20
N MET A 75 3.38 -9.72 -1.34
CA MET A 75 2.09 -10.28 -1.78
C MET A 75 0.95 -10.03 -0.80
N GLY A 76 1.22 -9.93 0.50
CA GLY A 76 0.22 -9.50 1.48
C GLY A 76 -0.24 -8.07 1.23
N ALA A 77 0.69 -7.16 0.95
CA ALA A 77 0.40 -5.77 0.59
C ALA A 77 -0.33 -5.68 -0.76
N THR A 78 0.15 -6.39 -1.78
CA THR A 78 -0.50 -6.46 -3.10
C THR A 78 -1.93 -6.98 -3.01
N ALA A 79 -2.16 -8.08 -2.28
CA ALA A 79 -3.50 -8.64 -2.10
C ALA A 79 -4.43 -7.69 -1.35
N ALA A 80 -3.93 -6.95 -0.36
CA ALA A 80 -4.70 -5.94 0.35
C ALA A 80 -5.07 -4.76 -0.58
N ALA A 81 -4.13 -4.27 -1.38
CA ALA A 81 -4.36 -3.18 -2.34
C ALA A 81 -5.38 -3.61 -3.42
N LEU A 82 -5.19 -4.77 -4.05
CA LEU A 82 -6.12 -5.30 -5.05
C LEU A 82 -7.47 -5.72 -4.42
N GLY A 83 -7.46 -6.01 -3.13
CA GLY A 83 -8.64 -6.41 -2.35
C GLY A 83 -9.72 -5.34 -2.25
N ILE A 84 -9.42 -4.08 -2.49
CA ILE A 84 -10.42 -2.98 -2.47
C ILE A 84 -11.29 -2.94 -3.71
N LEU A 85 -10.89 -3.60 -4.80
CA LEU A 85 -11.68 -3.73 -6.02
C LEU A 85 -12.97 -4.51 -5.75
N LYS A 86 -14.06 -4.06 -6.36
CA LYS A 86 -15.41 -4.62 -6.21
C LYS A 86 -15.84 -5.35 -7.48
N GLU A 87 -16.85 -6.20 -7.34
CA GLU A 87 -17.50 -6.84 -8.47
C GLU A 87 -17.93 -5.82 -9.54
N GLY A 88 -17.65 -6.15 -10.80
CA GLY A 88 -17.94 -5.28 -11.95
C GLY A 88 -16.90 -4.22 -12.24
N GLU A 89 -15.91 -4.02 -11.36
CA GLU A 89 -14.80 -3.09 -11.60
C GLU A 89 -13.71 -3.75 -12.47
N THR A 90 -12.89 -2.91 -13.08
CA THR A 90 -11.78 -3.33 -13.94
C THR A 90 -10.46 -2.78 -13.42
N LEU A 91 -9.48 -3.68 -13.32
CA LEU A 91 -8.07 -3.38 -13.08
C LEU A 91 -7.33 -3.20 -14.41
N LEU A 92 -6.57 -2.13 -14.58
CA LEU A 92 -5.50 -2.06 -15.59
C LEU A 92 -4.19 -2.52 -14.93
N LEU A 93 -3.63 -3.64 -15.37
CA LEU A 93 -2.38 -4.19 -14.85
C LEU A 93 -1.25 -4.01 -15.84
N GLY A 94 -0.19 -3.32 -15.43
CA GLY A 94 1.03 -3.15 -16.21
C GLY A 94 1.76 -4.47 -16.43
N MET A 95 2.28 -4.66 -17.65
CA MET A 95 3.03 -5.86 -18.00
C MET A 95 4.43 -5.48 -18.55
N PRO A 96 5.48 -6.26 -18.21
CA PRO A 96 5.45 -7.43 -17.33
C PRO A 96 5.25 -7.06 -15.87
N SER A 97 4.70 -7.97 -15.08
CA SER A 97 4.54 -7.83 -13.64
C SER A 97 5.01 -9.09 -12.91
N TYR A 98 5.24 -8.96 -11.60
CA TYR A 98 5.60 -10.09 -10.75
C TYR A 98 4.57 -11.23 -10.88
N GLY A 99 5.07 -12.46 -10.97
CA GLY A 99 4.21 -13.63 -11.22
C GLY A 99 3.14 -13.87 -10.15
N GLY A 100 3.36 -13.41 -8.91
CA GLY A 100 2.36 -13.44 -7.83
C GLY A 100 1.20 -12.49 -8.11
N THR A 101 1.50 -11.26 -8.50
CA THR A 101 0.52 -10.23 -8.89
C THR A 101 -0.29 -10.69 -10.09
N TYR A 102 0.39 -11.23 -11.12
CA TYR A 102 -0.26 -11.79 -12.29
C TYR A 102 -1.25 -12.92 -11.93
N ARG A 103 -0.81 -13.88 -11.08
CA ARG A 103 -1.69 -14.97 -10.64
C ARG A 103 -2.89 -14.46 -9.85
N PHE A 104 -2.69 -13.50 -8.96
CA PHE A 104 -3.79 -12.91 -8.22
C PHE A 104 -4.80 -12.24 -9.17
N ALA A 105 -4.32 -11.48 -10.14
CA ALA A 105 -5.14 -10.77 -11.12
C ALA A 105 -5.88 -11.70 -12.08
N THR A 106 -5.34 -12.91 -12.37
CA THR A 106 -5.94 -13.85 -13.32
C THR A 106 -6.77 -14.96 -12.68
N ILE A 107 -6.60 -15.21 -11.39
CA ILE A 107 -7.30 -16.30 -10.68
C ILE A 107 -8.26 -15.72 -9.63
N GLU A 108 -7.74 -14.90 -8.72
CA GLU A 108 -8.52 -14.42 -7.56
C GLU A 108 -9.51 -13.30 -7.93
N LEU A 109 -9.08 -12.33 -8.72
CA LEU A 109 -9.94 -11.21 -9.11
C LEU A 109 -11.15 -11.66 -9.96
N PRO A 110 -11.01 -12.53 -10.98
CA PRO A 110 -12.15 -13.05 -11.73
C PRO A 110 -13.14 -13.83 -10.86
N ALA A 111 -12.67 -14.59 -9.87
CA ALA A 111 -13.53 -15.29 -8.92
C ALA A 111 -14.40 -14.33 -8.06
N ARG A 112 -13.99 -13.06 -7.97
CA ARG A 112 -14.70 -11.98 -7.28
C ARG A 112 -15.50 -11.08 -8.23
N GLY A 113 -15.61 -11.44 -9.52
CA GLY A 113 -16.30 -10.63 -10.52
C GLY A 113 -15.55 -9.37 -10.97
N VAL A 114 -14.24 -9.26 -10.67
CA VAL A 114 -13.37 -8.15 -11.10
C VAL A 114 -12.69 -8.54 -12.41
N LYS A 115 -12.70 -7.64 -13.38
CA LYS A 115 -12.02 -7.82 -14.66
C LYS A 115 -10.57 -7.32 -14.57
N THR A 116 -9.68 -7.92 -15.36
CA THR A 116 -8.31 -7.43 -15.53
C THR A 116 -8.02 -7.23 -17.01
N ARG A 117 -7.53 -6.04 -17.35
CA ARG A 117 -6.93 -5.72 -18.64
C ARG A 117 -5.44 -5.47 -18.48
N PHE A 118 -4.66 -5.99 -19.43
CA PHE A 118 -3.21 -5.89 -19.40
C PHE A 118 -2.70 -4.77 -20.29
N ILE A 119 -1.81 -3.94 -19.77
CA ILE A 119 -1.18 -2.83 -20.47
C ILE A 119 0.31 -3.14 -20.64
N GLY A 120 0.77 -3.24 -21.88
CA GLY A 120 2.19 -3.49 -22.20
C GLY A 120 3.05 -2.24 -22.21
N ASP A 121 2.44 -1.10 -22.50
CA ASP A 121 3.12 0.20 -22.61
C ASP A 121 2.21 1.33 -22.13
N PHE A 122 2.58 1.92 -21.00
CA PHE A 122 1.84 3.04 -20.41
C PHE A 122 2.03 4.37 -21.15
N THR A 123 3.02 4.49 -22.04
CA THR A 123 3.20 5.72 -22.82
C THR A 123 2.11 5.92 -23.87
N ALA A 124 1.40 4.84 -24.24
CA ALA A 124 0.28 4.86 -25.16
C ALA A 124 -1.09 4.98 -24.45
N LEU A 125 -1.13 5.14 -23.12
CA LEU A 125 -2.36 5.20 -22.35
C LEU A 125 -3.20 6.44 -22.74
N THR A 126 -4.47 6.22 -22.99
CA THR A 126 -5.45 7.26 -23.38
C THR A 126 -6.68 7.22 -22.49
N ASP A 127 -7.56 8.21 -22.57
CA ASP A 127 -8.82 8.22 -21.82
C ASP A 127 -9.75 7.06 -22.22
N GLU A 128 -9.63 6.53 -23.44
CA GLU A 128 -10.41 5.37 -23.92
C GLU A 128 -10.06 4.08 -23.16
N ASP A 129 -8.84 4.00 -22.61
CA ASP A 129 -8.42 2.87 -21.80
C ASP A 129 -9.13 2.79 -20.44
N PHE A 130 -9.80 3.86 -20.03
CA PHE A 130 -10.59 3.91 -18.80
C PHE A 130 -12.07 3.57 -18.98
N ALA A 131 -12.49 3.18 -20.20
CA ALA A 131 -13.80 2.58 -20.42
C ALA A 131 -13.97 1.28 -19.60
N ASP A 132 -15.18 0.72 -19.58
CA ASP A 132 -15.51 -0.54 -18.88
C ASP A 132 -15.26 -0.52 -17.37
N ASN A 133 -15.55 0.60 -16.71
CA ASN A 133 -15.47 0.76 -15.27
C ASN A 133 -14.06 0.48 -14.71
N VAL A 134 -13.03 1.04 -15.34
CA VAL A 134 -11.67 1.00 -14.82
C VAL A 134 -11.57 1.90 -13.59
N THR A 135 -11.27 1.31 -12.42
CA THR A 135 -11.17 2.01 -11.15
C THR A 135 -9.78 1.96 -10.53
N MET A 136 -8.90 1.12 -11.08
CA MET A 136 -7.53 0.98 -10.60
C MET A 136 -6.54 0.74 -11.75
N VAL A 137 -5.41 1.41 -11.69
CA VAL A 137 -4.19 1.09 -12.45
C VAL A 137 -3.17 0.54 -11.46
N PHE A 138 -2.61 -0.64 -11.74
CA PHE A 138 -1.51 -1.23 -10.98
C PHE A 138 -0.29 -1.38 -11.88
N LEU A 139 0.84 -0.86 -11.46
CA LEU A 139 2.10 -0.95 -12.21
C LEU A 139 3.28 -1.26 -11.29
N GLU A 140 4.30 -1.88 -11.86
CA GLU A 140 5.61 -2.04 -11.24
C GLU A 140 6.61 -1.09 -11.89
N SER A 141 7.37 -0.36 -11.10
CA SER A 141 8.42 0.52 -11.63
C SER A 141 9.61 0.62 -10.64
N PRO A 142 10.75 -0.01 -10.96
CA PRO A 142 11.06 -0.80 -12.17
C PRO A 142 10.30 -2.11 -12.27
N SER A 143 9.90 -2.54 -13.47
CA SER A 143 9.12 -3.77 -13.68
C SER A 143 9.95 -5.05 -13.53
N ASN A 144 9.33 -6.14 -13.10
CA ASN A 144 9.95 -7.46 -12.98
C ASN A 144 9.59 -8.34 -14.20
N PRO A 145 10.55 -8.97 -14.91
CA PRO A 145 12.01 -8.95 -14.69
C PRO A 145 12.76 -7.91 -15.56
N LEU A 146 12.07 -7.15 -16.40
CA LEU A 146 12.70 -6.37 -17.47
C LEU A 146 13.22 -5.00 -17.01
N LEU A 147 12.99 -4.61 -15.76
CA LEU A 147 13.46 -3.35 -15.16
C LEU A 147 13.03 -2.11 -15.98
N ARG A 148 11.86 -2.16 -16.62
CA ARG A 148 11.29 -1.00 -17.32
C ARG A 148 10.85 0.03 -16.30
N VAL A 149 11.21 1.28 -16.54
CA VAL A 149 10.79 2.42 -15.70
C VAL A 149 9.63 3.12 -16.39
N SER A 150 8.59 3.40 -15.63
CA SER A 150 7.38 4.10 -16.08
C SER A 150 7.33 5.52 -15.50
N ASP A 151 6.78 6.46 -16.26
CA ASP A 151 6.46 7.80 -15.77
C ASP A 151 5.21 7.73 -14.87
N ILE A 152 5.44 7.50 -13.57
CA ILE A 152 4.38 7.35 -12.57
C ILE A 152 3.51 8.61 -12.52
N ALA A 153 4.10 9.81 -12.67
CA ALA A 153 3.36 11.07 -12.60
C ALA A 153 2.37 11.21 -13.77
N ALA A 154 2.81 10.93 -15.00
CA ALA A 154 1.95 10.96 -16.17
C ALA A 154 0.83 9.92 -16.10
N ILE A 155 1.13 8.71 -15.63
CA ILE A 155 0.12 7.65 -15.42
C ILE A 155 -0.90 8.06 -14.35
N ALA A 156 -0.43 8.64 -13.23
CA ALA A 156 -1.31 9.10 -12.17
C ALA A 156 -2.23 10.24 -12.64
N GLU A 157 -1.72 11.17 -13.45
CA GLU A 157 -2.52 12.27 -13.98
C GLU A 157 -3.69 11.77 -14.83
N ILE A 158 -3.43 10.86 -15.80
CA ILE A 158 -4.50 10.33 -16.65
C ILE A 158 -5.46 9.43 -15.86
N ALA A 159 -4.96 8.60 -14.93
CA ALA A 159 -5.79 7.73 -14.12
C ALA A 159 -6.74 8.53 -13.22
N HIS A 160 -6.21 9.52 -12.49
CA HIS A 160 -7.01 10.35 -11.60
C HIS A 160 -8.06 11.19 -12.34
N ARG A 161 -7.72 11.71 -13.52
CA ARG A 161 -8.66 12.42 -14.38
C ARG A 161 -9.86 11.56 -14.79
N ASN A 162 -9.65 10.24 -14.91
CA ASN A 162 -10.68 9.25 -15.23
C ASN A 162 -11.28 8.58 -13.99
N GLY A 163 -10.99 9.05 -12.77
CA GLY A 163 -11.56 8.55 -11.53
C GLY A 163 -10.93 7.25 -11.02
N ALA A 164 -9.85 6.77 -11.63
CA ALA A 164 -9.13 5.58 -11.20
C ALA A 164 -8.01 5.92 -10.21
N ILE A 165 -7.77 5.04 -9.25
CA ILE A 165 -6.62 5.12 -8.35
C ILE A 165 -5.40 4.45 -8.98
N VAL A 166 -4.20 4.86 -8.53
CA VAL A 166 -2.94 4.25 -8.99
C VAL A 166 -2.26 3.55 -7.82
N VAL A 167 -1.85 2.32 -8.07
CA VAL A 167 -1.04 1.50 -7.16
C VAL A 167 0.29 1.23 -7.83
N VAL A 168 1.38 1.52 -7.14
CA VAL A 168 2.75 1.31 -7.63
C VAL A 168 3.44 0.31 -6.72
N ASP A 169 3.93 -0.77 -7.31
CA ASP A 169 4.88 -1.69 -6.68
C ASP A 169 6.28 -1.22 -7.06
N ASN A 170 7.02 -0.67 -6.06
CA ASN A 170 8.24 0.10 -6.30
C ASN A 170 9.40 -0.40 -5.40
#